data_90b48a4c9cb414e1a8c4f5309faec670
#
_entry.id   90b48a4c9cb414e1a8c4f5309faec670
#
_cell.length_a   1.000
_cell.length_b   1.000
_cell.length_c   1.000
_cell.angle_alpha   90.00
_cell.angle_beta   90.00
_cell.angle_gamma   90.00
#
_symmetry.space_group_name_H-M   'P 1'
#
loop_
_entity.id
_entity.type
_entity.pdbx_description
1 polymer ?
#
loop_
_entity_poly.entity_id
_entity_poly.type
_entity_poly.pdbx_seq_one_letter_code
_entity_poly.pdbx_strand_id
1 'polypeptide(L)'
;MALIRPLLIGFATTFRHLFKKPITVNYPEQKFPMFPKYRGKQVLMRDENDLEKCVACGLCSVACPADASYLEAQENTGGVQAGPRYASVYQIHKTRCIFCGYCEEACPVGAIFMGKDYELAVYSKDQFVWDKTDLLVPASNTKQQAG
;
A
#
# COMPACT_ATOMS: atom_id res chain seq x y z
N MET A 1 -20.00 -22.89 -48.58
CA MET A 1 -19.25 -21.60 -48.69
C MET A 1 -19.53 -20.58 -47.57
N ALA A 2 -20.66 -20.61 -46.86
CA ALA A 2 -21.03 -19.64 -45.82
C ALA A 2 -20.15 -19.67 -44.55
N LEU A 3 -19.63 -20.82 -44.16
CA LEU A 3 -18.82 -21.00 -42.96
C LEU A 3 -17.31 -20.60 -43.12
N ILE A 4 -16.79 -20.65 -44.33
CA ILE A 4 -15.36 -20.37 -44.58
C ILE A 4 -15.04 -18.87 -44.47
N ARG A 5 -15.96 -18.03 -44.91
CA ARG A 5 -15.78 -16.57 -44.91
C ARG A 5 -15.57 -15.98 -43.50
N PRO A 6 -16.40 -16.27 -42.46
CA PRO A 6 -16.17 -15.76 -41.10
C PRO A 6 -14.88 -16.32 -40.49
N LEU A 7 -14.51 -17.55 -40.81
CA LEU A 7 -13.26 -18.18 -40.34
C LEU A 7 -12.02 -17.47 -40.90
N LEU A 8 -12.05 -17.16 -42.21
CA LEU A 8 -10.95 -16.38 -42.84
C LEU A 8 -10.87 -14.95 -42.30
N ILE A 9 -11.99 -14.29 -41.99
CA ILE A 9 -12.02 -12.96 -41.42
C ILE A 9 -11.41 -13.00 -40.01
N GLY A 10 -11.77 -13.99 -39.18
CA GLY A 10 -11.20 -14.18 -37.85
C GLY A 10 -9.67 -14.39 -37.89
N PHE A 11 -9.22 -15.24 -38.82
CA PHE A 11 -7.78 -15.51 -39.02
C PHE A 11 -7.03 -14.28 -39.50
N ALA A 12 -7.57 -13.52 -40.45
CA ALA A 12 -6.95 -12.28 -40.93
C ALA A 12 -6.86 -11.22 -39.83
N THR A 13 -7.86 -11.15 -38.93
CA THR A 13 -7.87 -10.23 -37.83
C THR A 13 -6.75 -10.54 -36.83
N THR A 14 -6.59 -11.79 -36.42
CA THR A 14 -5.51 -12.23 -35.52
C THR A 14 -4.14 -12.07 -36.16
N PHE A 15 -4.01 -12.46 -37.45
CA PHE A 15 -2.77 -12.30 -38.20
C PHE A 15 -2.31 -10.83 -38.31
N ARG A 16 -3.25 -9.90 -38.49
CA ARG A 16 -2.94 -8.45 -38.50
C ARG A 16 -2.39 -7.97 -37.18
N HIS A 17 -2.76 -8.57 -36.03
CA HIS A 17 -2.24 -8.18 -34.73
C HIS A 17 -0.77 -8.59 -34.53
N LEU A 18 -0.25 -9.57 -35.26
CA LEU A 18 1.15 -9.97 -35.21
C LEU A 18 2.10 -8.82 -35.60
N PHE A 19 1.67 -7.95 -36.51
CA PHE A 19 2.48 -6.81 -37.01
C PHE A 19 2.22 -5.50 -36.24
N LYS A 20 1.34 -5.52 -35.22
CA LYS A 20 1.12 -4.33 -34.38
C LYS A 20 2.23 -4.18 -33.33
N LYS A 21 2.64 -2.94 -33.08
CA LYS A 21 3.56 -2.65 -31.99
C LYS A 21 2.94 -3.12 -30.65
N PRO A 22 3.68 -3.89 -29.83
CA PRO A 22 3.20 -4.32 -28.51
C PRO A 22 2.97 -3.13 -27.59
N ILE A 23 1.92 -3.21 -26.76
CA ILE A 23 1.56 -2.19 -25.76
C ILE A 23 2.19 -2.54 -24.40
N THR A 24 2.71 -3.75 -24.26
CA THR A 24 3.31 -4.26 -23.02
C THR A 24 4.53 -3.44 -22.62
N VAL A 25 4.62 -3.11 -21.33
CA VAL A 25 5.76 -2.47 -20.71
C VAL A 25 6.75 -3.54 -20.25
N ASN A 26 8.01 -3.41 -20.59
CA ASN A 26 9.06 -4.33 -20.17
C ASN A 26 9.53 -3.97 -18.77
N TYR A 27 8.98 -4.63 -17.75
CA TYR A 27 9.47 -4.55 -16.39
C TYR A 27 10.71 -5.46 -16.26
N PRO A 28 11.83 -5.08 -15.59
CA PRO A 28 11.96 -3.86 -14.74
C PRO A 28 12.51 -2.61 -15.45
N GLU A 29 12.90 -2.69 -16.74
CA GLU A 29 13.53 -1.59 -17.49
C GLU A 29 12.60 -0.36 -17.60
N GLN A 30 11.30 -0.63 -17.76
CA GLN A 30 10.26 0.39 -17.79
C GLN A 30 9.23 0.11 -16.70
N LYS A 31 9.07 1.07 -15.77
CA LYS A 31 8.05 1.01 -14.72
C LYS A 31 6.84 1.83 -15.14
N PHE A 32 5.66 1.28 -14.90
CA PHE A 32 4.42 2.01 -15.14
C PHE A 32 4.18 3.05 -14.02
N PRO A 33 3.83 4.31 -14.34
CA PRO A 33 3.51 5.30 -13.33
C PRO A 33 2.25 4.86 -12.57
N MET A 34 2.32 4.84 -11.23
CA MET A 34 1.19 4.46 -10.40
C MET A 34 0.07 5.50 -10.46
N PHE A 35 -1.16 5.02 -10.53
CA PHE A 35 -2.33 5.89 -10.49
C PHE A 35 -2.46 6.60 -9.13
N PRO A 36 -3.01 7.83 -9.09
CA PRO A 36 -3.16 8.60 -7.84
C PRO A 36 -3.91 7.84 -6.74
N LYS A 37 -4.93 7.06 -7.10
CA LYS A 37 -5.75 6.25 -6.17
C LYS A 37 -5.20 4.83 -5.93
N TYR A 38 -3.95 4.55 -6.30
CA TYR A 38 -3.35 3.25 -6.06
C TYR A 38 -3.15 3.00 -4.56
N ARG A 39 -3.55 1.82 -4.10
CA ARG A 39 -3.41 1.36 -2.71
C ARG A 39 -2.22 0.40 -2.62
N GLY A 40 -1.04 0.95 -2.34
CA GLY A 40 0.18 0.17 -2.16
C GLY A 40 0.54 -0.04 -0.68
N LYS A 41 1.83 -0.03 -0.36
CA LYS A 41 2.34 -0.21 1.01
C LYS A 41 1.75 0.82 1.96
N GLN A 42 1.26 0.37 3.13
CA GLN A 42 0.85 1.27 4.20
C GLN A 42 2.06 2.02 4.75
N VAL A 43 1.83 3.29 5.08
CA VAL A 43 2.81 4.17 5.70
C VAL A 43 2.20 4.85 6.92
N LEU A 44 2.98 5.00 7.99
CA LEU A 44 2.61 5.76 9.18
C LEU A 44 3.20 7.16 9.08
N MET A 45 2.35 8.16 9.19
CA MET A 45 2.71 9.56 9.05
C MET A 45 3.24 10.14 10.35
N ARG A 46 4.09 11.16 10.21
CA ARG A 46 4.53 12.03 11.31
C ARG A 46 3.76 13.33 11.28
N ASP A 47 3.79 14.02 12.40
CA ASP A 47 3.28 15.37 12.57
C ASP A 47 4.26 16.40 11.99
N GLU A 48 3.87 17.69 11.97
CA GLU A 48 4.72 18.81 11.55
C GLU A 48 6.01 18.95 12.39
N ASN A 49 5.98 18.44 13.62
CA ASN A 49 7.11 18.40 14.54
C ASN A 49 7.93 17.10 14.46
N ASP A 50 7.78 16.31 13.41
CA ASP A 50 8.40 14.99 13.23
C ASP A 50 8.02 13.93 14.29
N LEU A 51 6.98 14.20 15.09
CA LEU A 51 6.45 13.25 16.06
C LEU A 51 5.51 12.22 15.38
N GLU A 52 5.40 11.03 15.96
CA GLU A 52 4.46 10.02 15.48
C GLU A 52 3.01 10.51 15.65
N LYS A 53 2.25 10.51 14.56
CA LYS A 53 0.86 10.98 14.54
C LYS A 53 -0.13 9.97 15.14
N CYS A 54 0.25 8.70 15.23
CA CYS A 54 -0.59 7.61 15.69
C CYS A 54 -0.84 7.70 17.20
N VAL A 55 -2.12 7.78 17.61
CA VAL A 55 -2.58 7.82 19.02
C VAL A 55 -2.99 6.46 19.55
N ALA A 56 -2.70 5.38 18.84
CA ALA A 56 -3.01 4.00 19.23
C ALA A 56 -4.49 3.77 19.62
N CYS A 57 -5.43 4.32 18.87
CA CYS A 57 -6.87 4.16 19.13
C CYS A 57 -7.43 2.78 18.77
N GLY A 58 -6.72 1.98 17.97
CA GLY A 58 -7.12 0.63 17.57
C GLY A 58 -8.14 0.53 16.43
N LEU A 59 -8.72 1.64 15.97
CA LEU A 59 -9.78 1.62 14.95
C LEU A 59 -9.34 0.99 13.63
N CYS A 60 -8.09 1.18 13.23
CA CYS A 60 -7.55 0.56 12.01
C CYS A 60 -7.47 -0.98 12.10
N SER A 61 -7.23 -1.53 13.30
CA SER A 61 -7.25 -2.98 13.53
C SER A 61 -8.67 -3.52 13.50
N VAL A 62 -9.61 -2.85 14.17
CA VAL A 62 -11.03 -3.24 14.18
C VAL A 62 -11.67 -3.16 12.79
N ALA A 63 -11.30 -2.15 11.99
CA ALA A 63 -11.81 -1.98 10.63
C ALA A 63 -11.18 -2.95 9.62
N CYS A 64 -10.15 -3.70 9.99
CA CYS A 64 -9.45 -4.59 9.08
C CYS A 64 -10.24 -5.89 8.83
N PRO A 65 -10.76 -6.15 7.62
CA PRO A 65 -11.55 -7.35 7.34
C PRO A 65 -10.69 -8.63 7.31
N ALA A 66 -9.37 -8.49 7.19
CA ALA A 66 -8.42 -9.61 7.10
C ALA A 66 -7.65 -9.83 8.40
N ASP A 67 -7.95 -9.08 9.46
CA ASP A 67 -7.24 -9.12 10.75
C ASP A 67 -5.71 -9.11 10.58
N ALA A 68 -5.25 -8.17 9.72
CA ALA A 68 -3.85 -8.07 9.32
C ALA A 68 -3.03 -7.14 10.22
N SER A 69 -3.67 -6.25 10.99
CA SER A 69 -2.98 -5.25 11.82
C SER A 69 -3.09 -5.56 13.30
N TYR A 70 -1.96 -5.50 13.97
CA TYR A 70 -1.81 -5.65 15.41
C TYR A 70 -1.17 -4.40 16.00
N LEU A 71 -1.69 -3.95 17.15
CA LEU A 71 -1.11 -2.80 17.85
C LEU A 71 -1.28 -2.93 19.36
N GLU A 72 -0.31 -2.41 20.10
CA GLU A 72 -0.35 -2.23 21.55
C GLU A 72 -0.23 -0.75 21.88
N ALA A 73 -1.14 -0.26 22.72
CA ALA A 73 -1.13 1.12 23.16
C ALA A 73 -0.33 1.29 24.46
N GLN A 74 0.45 2.36 24.56
CA GLN A 74 1.16 2.76 25.76
C GLN A 74 0.97 4.26 26.03
N GLU A 75 1.04 4.65 27.30
CA GLU A 75 1.00 6.08 27.70
C GLU A 75 2.28 6.80 27.31
N ASN A 76 2.13 8.01 26.79
CA ASN A 76 3.23 8.85 26.39
C ASN A 76 3.72 9.70 27.59
N THR A 77 4.72 9.22 28.29
CA THR A 77 5.34 9.94 29.41
C THR A 77 6.55 10.79 29.00
N GLY A 78 7.04 10.65 27.76
CA GLY A 78 8.32 11.21 27.31
C GLY A 78 8.26 12.33 26.26
N GLY A 79 7.08 12.77 25.79
CA GLY A 79 6.93 13.83 24.78
C GLY A 79 7.49 13.48 23.39
N VAL A 80 7.66 12.20 23.08
CA VAL A 80 8.21 11.71 21.80
C VAL A 80 7.12 11.63 20.71
N GLN A 81 5.84 11.60 21.11
CA GLN A 81 4.68 11.50 20.23
C GLN A 81 3.76 12.71 20.38
N ALA A 82 2.97 12.98 19.35
CA ALA A 82 2.04 14.12 19.32
C ALA A 82 0.83 13.99 20.29
N GLY A 83 0.52 12.79 20.78
CA GLY A 83 -0.65 12.52 21.62
C GLY A 83 -0.32 11.99 23.01
N PRO A 84 -1.34 11.86 23.90
CA PRO A 84 -1.18 11.31 25.26
C PRO A 84 -0.87 9.82 25.27
N ARG A 85 -1.17 9.10 24.19
CA ARG A 85 -0.89 7.68 23.98
C ARG A 85 -0.27 7.47 22.61
N TYR A 86 0.49 6.40 22.48
CA TYR A 86 1.13 5.99 21.23
C TYR A 86 1.11 4.48 21.07
N ALA A 87 1.36 3.99 19.87
CA ALA A 87 1.53 2.57 19.62
C ALA A 87 2.97 2.17 19.99
N SER A 88 3.15 1.43 21.08
CA SER A 88 4.44 0.84 21.45
C SER A 88 4.82 -0.27 20.46
N VAL A 89 3.85 -1.09 20.08
CA VAL A 89 3.94 -2.08 19.00
C VAL A 89 2.92 -1.72 17.94
N TYR A 90 3.32 -1.72 16.69
CA TYR A 90 2.43 -1.62 15.52
C TYR A 90 2.97 -2.53 14.43
N GLN A 91 2.18 -3.53 14.07
CA GLN A 91 2.58 -4.54 13.09
C GLN A 91 1.49 -4.75 12.05
N ILE A 92 1.90 -4.97 10.80
CA ILE A 92 0.99 -5.37 9.72
C ILE A 92 1.52 -6.64 9.06
N HIS A 93 0.70 -7.70 9.11
CA HIS A 93 0.95 -8.96 8.42
C HIS A 93 0.58 -8.84 6.95
N LYS A 94 1.55 -8.61 6.08
CA LYS A 94 1.34 -8.42 4.63
C LYS A 94 0.76 -9.63 3.93
N THR A 95 1.04 -10.83 4.43
CA THR A 95 0.46 -12.07 3.88
C THR A 95 -1.06 -12.17 4.08
N ARG A 96 -1.61 -11.46 5.07
CA ARG A 96 -3.05 -11.37 5.32
C ARG A 96 -3.68 -10.13 4.68
N CYS A 97 -2.91 -9.07 4.53
CA CYS A 97 -3.39 -7.78 4.04
C CYS A 97 -3.91 -7.88 2.61
N ILE A 98 -5.13 -7.43 2.36
CA ILE A 98 -5.76 -7.36 1.04
C ILE A 98 -5.71 -5.97 0.40
N PHE A 99 -4.98 -5.03 1.01
CA PHE A 99 -4.80 -3.66 0.53
C PHE A 99 -6.12 -2.90 0.26
N CYS A 100 -7.15 -3.16 1.06
CA CYS A 100 -8.48 -2.56 0.90
C CYS A 100 -8.54 -1.06 1.25
N GLY A 101 -7.64 -0.57 2.11
CA GLY A 101 -7.58 0.85 2.54
C GLY A 101 -8.50 1.22 3.70
N TYR A 102 -9.28 0.29 4.26
CA TYR A 102 -10.17 0.60 5.39
C TYR A 102 -9.44 1.10 6.64
N CYS A 103 -8.19 0.70 6.85
CA CYS A 103 -7.36 1.23 7.91
C CYS A 103 -7.08 2.74 7.77
N GLU A 104 -6.93 3.23 6.54
CA GLU A 104 -6.79 4.66 6.23
C GLU A 104 -8.11 5.40 6.47
N GLU A 105 -9.22 4.88 5.96
CA GLU A 105 -10.55 5.48 6.11
C GLU A 105 -11.01 5.53 7.58
N ALA A 106 -10.65 4.51 8.38
CA ALA A 106 -11.02 4.42 9.79
C ALA A 106 -10.13 5.28 10.72
N CYS A 107 -9.03 5.84 10.24
CA CYS A 107 -8.09 6.55 11.08
C CYS A 107 -8.54 8.00 11.35
N PRO A 108 -8.95 8.36 12.59
CA PRO A 108 -9.51 9.68 12.88
C PRO A 108 -8.48 10.80 12.84
N VAL A 109 -7.19 10.46 13.02
CA VAL A 109 -6.07 11.42 13.03
C VAL A 109 -5.28 11.42 11.72
N GLY A 110 -5.66 10.59 10.74
CA GLY A 110 -4.93 10.45 9.50
C GLY A 110 -3.45 10.08 9.73
N ALA A 111 -3.21 9.07 10.59
CA ALA A 111 -1.87 8.62 10.89
C ALA A 111 -1.40 7.50 9.95
N ILE A 112 -2.31 6.78 9.31
CA ILE A 112 -1.98 5.71 8.36
C ILE A 112 -2.54 6.05 6.98
N PHE A 113 -1.72 5.86 5.96
CA PHE A 113 -2.06 6.08 4.55
C PHE A 113 -1.64 4.91 3.68
N MET A 114 -2.32 4.75 2.55
CA MET A 114 -1.92 3.81 1.51
C MET A 114 -0.92 4.50 0.58
N GLY A 115 0.35 4.15 0.71
CA GLY A 115 1.42 4.64 -0.17
C GLY A 115 1.32 4.09 -1.59
N LYS A 116 2.25 4.49 -2.45
CA LYS A 116 2.30 4.08 -3.87
C LYS A 116 3.31 2.96 -4.15
N ASP A 117 4.02 2.49 -3.13
CA ASP A 117 5.00 1.42 -3.26
C ASP A 117 4.32 0.08 -3.53
N TYR A 118 4.77 -0.62 -4.59
CA TYR A 118 4.24 -1.91 -5.01
C TYR A 118 5.32 -3.01 -5.09
N GLU A 119 6.59 -2.64 -5.03
CA GLU A 119 7.71 -3.59 -5.05
C GLU A 119 7.92 -4.18 -3.65
N LEU A 120 7.10 -5.16 -3.29
CA LEU A 120 7.02 -5.73 -1.95
C LEU A 120 7.57 -7.17 -1.88
N ALA A 121 8.25 -7.63 -2.93
CA ALA A 121 8.80 -8.97 -2.98
C ALA A 121 9.95 -9.14 -1.97
N VAL A 122 9.93 -10.23 -1.21
CA VAL A 122 10.95 -10.59 -0.24
C VAL A 122 11.28 -12.08 -0.35
N TYR A 123 12.46 -12.49 0.15
CA TYR A 123 12.92 -13.88 0.07
C TYR A 123 12.38 -14.76 1.19
N SER A 124 12.08 -14.20 2.37
CA SER A 124 11.62 -14.93 3.54
C SER A 124 10.21 -14.51 3.95
N LYS A 125 9.40 -15.48 4.41
CA LYS A 125 8.03 -15.23 4.87
C LYS A 125 7.98 -14.30 6.09
N ASP A 126 8.99 -14.35 6.95
CA ASP A 126 9.06 -13.56 8.18
C ASP A 126 9.19 -12.05 7.88
N GLN A 127 9.79 -11.71 6.74
CA GLN A 127 9.93 -10.33 6.27
C GLN A 127 8.60 -9.68 5.83
N PHE A 128 7.51 -10.46 5.76
CA PHE A 128 6.17 -9.93 5.49
C PHE A 128 5.44 -9.42 6.73
N VAL A 129 6.01 -9.54 7.91
CA VAL A 129 5.54 -8.85 9.10
C VAL A 129 6.29 -7.52 9.17
N TRP A 130 5.60 -6.44 8.91
CA TRP A 130 6.19 -5.10 8.96
C TRP A 130 5.91 -4.44 10.29
N ASP A 131 7.00 -4.09 10.94
CA ASP A 131 6.99 -3.38 12.22
C ASP A 131 6.77 -1.88 12.04
N LYS A 132 6.53 -1.20 13.14
CA LYS A 132 6.34 0.26 13.17
C LYS A 132 7.48 1.01 12.47
N THR A 133 8.72 0.57 12.62
CA THR A 133 9.90 1.20 12.01
C THR A 133 9.90 1.13 10.49
N ASP A 134 9.37 0.03 9.90
CA ASP A 134 9.28 -0.17 8.45
C ASP A 134 8.12 0.60 7.81
N LEU A 135 7.14 0.94 8.65
CA LEU A 135 5.93 1.64 8.22
C LEU A 135 6.07 3.16 8.39
N LEU A 136 6.90 3.61 9.32
CA LEU A 136 7.02 5.02 9.67
C LEU A 136 7.78 5.79 8.59
N VAL A 137 7.19 6.89 8.11
CA VAL A 137 7.85 7.79 7.15
C VAL A 137 9.09 8.41 7.78
N PRO A 138 10.25 8.45 7.08
CA PRO A 138 11.44 9.17 7.54
C PRO A 138 11.12 10.66 7.81
N ALA A 139 11.72 11.23 8.84
CA ALA A 139 11.47 12.59 9.32
C ALA A 139 11.56 13.70 8.24
N SER A 140 12.30 13.48 7.16
CA SER A 140 12.49 14.46 6.07
C SER A 140 11.41 14.46 4.97
N ASN A 141 10.49 13.49 4.94
CA ASN A 141 9.61 13.22 3.77
C ASN A 141 8.11 13.43 4.02
N THR A 142 7.71 14.03 5.15
CA THR A 142 6.29 14.23 5.52
C THR A 142 5.51 15.05 4.48
N LYS A 143 6.18 15.90 3.71
CA LYS A 143 5.54 16.79 2.71
C LYS A 143 5.29 16.19 1.33
N GLN A 144 5.89 15.03 1.00
CA GLN A 144 5.87 14.49 -0.38
C GLN A 144 4.85 13.37 -0.61
N GLN A 145 4.23 12.80 0.42
CA GLN A 145 3.36 11.64 0.27
C GLN A 145 1.86 11.91 0.45
N ALA A 146 1.48 13.15 0.77
CA ALA A 146 0.09 13.57 0.98
C ALA A 146 -0.56 14.24 -0.25
N GLY A 147 -0.01 14.02 -1.46
CA GLY A 147 -0.49 14.62 -2.71
C GLY A 147 -1.00 13.59 -3.72
#